data_8722a821b90d0617f19dcbf950168432
#
_entry.id   8722a821b90d0617f19dcbf950168432
#
_cell.length_a   1.000
_cell.length_b   1.000
_cell.length_c   1.000
_cell.angle_alpha   90.00
_cell.angle_beta   90.00
_cell.angle_gamma   90.00
#
_symmetry.space_group_name_H-M   'P 1'
#
loop_
_entity.id
_entity.type
_entity.pdbx_description
1 polymer ?
#
loop_
_entity_poly.entity_id
_entity_poly.type
_entity_poly.pdbx_seq_one_letter_code
_entity_poly.pdbx_strand_id
1 'polypeptide(L)'
;FMFLGFAFGAFAQETDTTKVEEPAEVPVISYSSPPKKYKIADIKVIGIKNYDDFVLIGFSGLSVGDEVTIPEPGGAITDAVKRFWKHGLFSDVKILATKIEGDQVWLEIQLKQRPRISEVNYHGIKKGEREDLEARLGLRKGYQVTPNLIDRATTLIQKFFDGKGFKNVDVEILQKDDIAHEGEVIVDININKNEKTKIHKIHFEGNSALTDRDLKKAMKKTNEKLSLFNDWKSSILEAFSTKKFTTEEYENDKKHIIEKYNEKGYRDAVLVEDSVVNYNDKRVDIFLKVEEGDKYYLKDINFVGNTKYPTEQLLYILGMKPGDVYNQKKLNE
;
A
#
# COMPACT_ATOMS: atom_id res chain seq x y z
N PHE A 1 58.93 21.96 74.43
CA PHE A 1 58.68 23.11 73.63
C PHE A 1 57.23 23.16 73.30
N MET A 2 56.57 24.06 73.80
CA MET A 2 55.27 24.66 73.80
C MET A 2 54.13 23.93 72.99
N PHE A 3 53.26 23.25 73.78
CA PHE A 3 51.99 22.73 73.30
C PHE A 3 50.93 23.86 73.27
N LEU A 4 50.33 24.18 72.12
CA LEU A 4 49.15 24.97 72.05
C LEU A 4 47.95 24.05 71.72
N GLY A 5 47.05 23.89 72.69
CA GLY A 5 45.84 23.17 72.54
C GLY A 5 44.81 24.03 71.83
N PHE A 6 44.20 23.48 70.76
CA PHE A 6 42.96 24.03 70.13
C PHE A 6 41.80 23.12 70.51
N ALA A 7 40.82 23.71 71.21
CA ALA A 7 39.55 23.09 71.51
C ALA A 7 38.66 23.16 70.23
N PHE A 8 38.28 22.03 69.72
CA PHE A 8 37.21 21.94 68.67
C PHE A 8 35.88 21.84 69.36
N GLY A 9 35.04 22.88 69.18
CA GLY A 9 33.61 22.83 69.52
C GLY A 9 32.88 21.95 68.53
N ALA A 10 32.19 20.95 69.05
CA ALA A 10 31.29 20.10 68.25
C ALA A 10 29.96 20.89 67.99
N PHE A 11 29.74 21.29 66.76
CA PHE A 11 28.45 21.68 66.31
C PHE A 11 27.74 20.40 65.92
N ALA A 12 26.65 20.05 66.64
CA ALA A 12 25.69 19.02 66.22
C ALA A 12 24.91 19.57 65.06
N GLN A 13 25.07 19.01 63.87
CA GLN A 13 24.28 19.26 62.70
C GLN A 13 23.12 18.25 62.71
N GLU A 14 21.89 18.73 62.94
CA GLU A 14 20.70 17.94 62.73
C GLU A 14 20.67 17.50 61.27
N THR A 15 20.84 16.22 61.00
CA THR A 15 20.57 15.59 59.75
C THR A 15 19.07 15.43 59.63
N ASP A 16 18.47 16.31 58.80
CA ASP A 16 17.16 16.13 58.28
C ASP A 16 17.12 14.86 57.43
N THR A 17 16.63 13.76 57.98
CA THR A 17 16.41 12.51 57.30
C THR A 17 15.18 12.66 56.41
N THR A 18 15.36 13.24 55.22
CA THR A 18 14.47 13.02 54.12
C THR A 18 14.41 11.52 53.87
N LYS A 19 13.26 10.91 54.25
CA LYS A 19 12.92 9.55 53.87
C LYS A 19 12.99 9.49 52.35
N VAL A 20 14.03 8.87 51.83
CA VAL A 20 14.06 8.38 50.44
C VAL A 20 12.99 7.29 50.41
N GLU A 21 11.86 7.57 49.82
CA GLU A 21 10.87 6.54 49.49
C GLU A 21 11.58 5.54 48.57
N GLU A 22 11.74 4.30 49.04
CA GLU A 22 12.14 3.19 48.19
C GLU A 22 11.18 3.12 47.01
N PRO A 23 11.68 2.95 45.77
CA PRO A 23 10.82 2.81 44.62
C PRO A 23 9.89 1.61 44.85
N ALA A 24 8.60 1.86 44.85
CA ALA A 24 7.60 0.83 45.07
C ALA A 24 7.84 -0.32 44.08
N GLU A 25 8.02 -1.54 44.61
CA GLU A 25 8.18 -2.73 43.77
C GLU A 25 6.97 -2.87 42.84
N VAL A 26 7.18 -2.83 41.53
CA VAL A 26 6.11 -3.01 40.53
C VAL A 26 5.57 -4.44 40.69
N PRO A 27 4.27 -4.63 40.90
CA PRO A 27 3.70 -5.95 41.11
C PRO A 27 3.92 -6.86 39.90
N VAL A 28 4.53 -8.03 40.11
CA VAL A 28 4.74 -9.02 39.05
C VAL A 28 3.45 -9.81 38.86
N ILE A 29 2.74 -9.55 37.75
CA ILE A 29 1.52 -10.26 37.40
C ILE A 29 1.90 -11.50 36.60
N SER A 30 1.65 -12.70 37.15
CA SER A 30 1.79 -13.95 36.42
C SER A 30 0.47 -14.31 35.73
N TYR A 31 0.50 -14.42 34.41
CA TYR A 31 -0.69 -14.84 33.62
C TYR A 31 -1.14 -16.28 33.88
N SER A 32 -0.31 -17.08 34.53
CA SER A 32 -0.67 -18.44 34.99
C SER A 32 -1.41 -18.45 36.33
N SER A 33 -1.52 -17.31 37.03
CA SER A 33 -2.26 -17.21 38.29
C SER A 33 -3.76 -17.19 38.03
N PRO A 34 -4.59 -17.73 38.96
CA PRO A 34 -6.05 -17.64 38.83
C PRO A 34 -6.49 -16.17 38.83
N PRO A 35 -7.44 -15.80 37.96
CA PRO A 35 -7.96 -14.45 37.87
C PRO A 35 -8.57 -14.01 39.21
N LYS A 36 -8.18 -12.81 39.68
CA LYS A 36 -8.74 -12.20 40.89
C LYS A 36 -9.34 -10.84 40.57
N LYS A 37 -10.45 -10.50 41.23
CA LYS A 37 -11.12 -9.20 41.08
C LYS A 37 -10.47 -8.16 41.97
N TYR A 38 -10.28 -6.98 41.41
CA TYR A 38 -9.75 -5.79 42.08
C TYR A 38 -10.64 -4.57 41.78
N LYS A 39 -10.72 -3.64 42.71
CA LYS A 39 -11.30 -2.32 42.46
C LYS A 39 -10.23 -1.32 42.08
N ILE A 40 -10.49 -0.52 41.06
CA ILE A 40 -9.58 0.53 40.63
C ILE A 40 -9.55 1.63 41.69
N ALA A 41 -8.42 1.83 42.35
CA ALA A 41 -8.20 2.85 43.34
C ALA A 41 -7.84 4.20 42.73
N ASP A 42 -7.03 4.17 41.66
CA ASP A 42 -6.61 5.37 40.92
C ASP A 42 -6.18 4.99 39.48
N ILE A 43 -6.29 5.97 38.57
CA ILE A 43 -5.85 5.84 37.18
C ILE A 43 -4.99 7.04 36.83
N LYS A 44 -3.72 6.79 36.51
CA LYS A 44 -2.78 7.79 36.05
C LYS A 44 -2.52 7.62 34.55
N VAL A 45 -2.36 8.73 33.80
CA VAL A 45 -1.97 8.70 32.38
C VAL A 45 -0.61 9.31 32.22
N ILE A 46 0.26 8.66 31.43
CA ILE A 46 1.60 9.16 31.10
C ILE A 46 1.91 9.02 29.62
N GLY A 47 2.90 9.82 29.15
CA GLY A 47 3.46 9.75 27.81
C GLY A 47 2.82 10.71 26.80
N ILE A 48 1.78 11.47 27.20
CA ILE A 48 1.12 12.48 26.35
C ILE A 48 0.97 13.79 27.11
N LYS A 49 1.32 14.89 26.43
CA LYS A 49 1.26 16.24 27.03
C LYS A 49 0.10 17.10 26.48
N ASN A 50 -0.48 16.70 25.34
CA ASN A 50 -1.42 17.53 24.57
C ASN A 50 -2.90 17.24 24.82
N TYR A 51 -3.20 16.38 25.79
CA TYR A 51 -4.55 16.00 26.20
C TYR A 51 -4.65 16.00 27.71
N ASP A 52 -5.77 16.42 28.24
CA ASP A 52 -6.05 16.33 29.67
C ASP A 52 -6.23 14.85 30.07
N ASP A 53 -5.65 14.46 31.20
CA ASP A 53 -5.73 13.08 31.71
C ASP A 53 -7.17 12.60 31.84
N PHE A 54 -8.08 13.47 32.25
CA PHE A 54 -9.51 13.18 32.38
C PHE A 54 -10.14 12.74 31.04
N VAL A 55 -9.75 13.38 29.93
CA VAL A 55 -10.25 13.04 28.60
C VAL A 55 -9.70 11.67 28.17
N LEU A 56 -8.44 11.41 28.45
CA LEU A 56 -7.79 10.13 28.10
C LEU A 56 -8.35 8.98 28.95
N ILE A 57 -8.59 9.21 30.24
CA ILE A 57 -9.28 8.24 31.10
C ILE A 57 -10.68 7.95 30.55
N GLY A 58 -11.43 8.99 30.15
CA GLY A 58 -12.73 8.84 29.51
C GLY A 58 -12.69 7.97 28.23
N PHE A 59 -11.64 8.09 27.40
CA PHE A 59 -11.45 7.23 26.22
C PHE A 59 -11.25 5.77 26.59
N SER A 60 -10.60 5.47 27.71
CA SER A 60 -10.42 4.11 28.20
C SER A 60 -11.75 3.44 28.56
N GLY A 61 -12.70 4.24 29.04
CA GLY A 61 -13.95 3.77 29.62
C GLY A 61 -13.77 3.05 30.95
N LEU A 62 -12.63 3.24 31.61
CA LEU A 62 -12.37 2.81 32.98
C LEU A 62 -12.63 3.99 33.92
N SER A 63 -13.11 3.70 35.12
CA SER A 63 -13.35 4.70 36.18
C SER A 63 -12.81 4.19 37.50
N VAL A 64 -12.42 5.13 38.37
CA VAL A 64 -12.09 4.83 39.77
C VAL A 64 -13.32 4.19 40.44
N GLY A 65 -13.11 3.07 41.11
CA GLY A 65 -14.14 2.28 41.74
C GLY A 65 -14.67 1.11 40.89
N ASP A 66 -14.38 1.06 39.59
CA ASP A 66 -14.75 -0.07 38.73
C ASP A 66 -14.04 -1.36 39.17
N GLU A 67 -14.69 -2.51 38.95
CA GLU A 67 -14.09 -3.82 39.16
C GLU A 67 -13.37 -4.28 37.88
N VAL A 68 -12.12 -4.70 38.04
CA VAL A 68 -11.30 -5.33 36.97
C VAL A 68 -10.78 -6.68 37.45
N THR A 69 -10.58 -7.59 36.52
CA THR A 69 -10.03 -8.93 36.83
C THR A 69 -8.58 -8.98 36.35
N ILE A 70 -7.66 -9.41 37.20
CA ILE A 70 -6.23 -9.49 36.87
C ILE A 70 -5.68 -10.86 37.31
N PRO A 71 -4.95 -11.58 36.42
CA PRO A 71 -4.78 -11.32 34.99
C PRO A 71 -6.10 -11.45 34.21
N GLU A 72 -6.26 -10.64 33.16
CA GLU A 72 -7.51 -10.56 32.42
C GLU A 72 -7.39 -11.26 31.07
N PRO A 73 -8.16 -12.32 30.80
CA PRO A 73 -8.18 -13.01 29.51
C PRO A 73 -9.13 -12.36 28.49
N GLY A 74 -9.54 -11.14 28.71
CA GLY A 74 -10.45 -10.36 27.86
C GLY A 74 -11.58 -9.73 28.69
N GLY A 75 -11.58 -8.41 28.88
CA GLY A 75 -12.57 -7.68 29.68
C GLY A 75 -12.29 -6.18 29.61
N ALA A 76 -12.54 -5.46 30.72
CA ALA A 76 -12.53 -4.00 30.77
C ALA A 76 -11.19 -3.37 30.37
N ILE A 77 -10.05 -3.95 30.82
CA ILE A 77 -8.71 -3.46 30.47
C ILE A 77 -8.41 -3.72 29.00
N THR A 78 -8.72 -4.93 28.51
CA THR A 78 -8.56 -5.28 27.09
C THR A 78 -9.40 -4.39 26.19
N ASP A 79 -10.63 -4.09 26.60
CA ASP A 79 -11.53 -3.22 25.84
C ASP A 79 -11.08 -1.75 25.88
N ALA A 80 -10.50 -1.29 26.99
CA ALA A 80 -9.87 0.02 27.08
C ALA A 80 -8.71 0.16 26.07
N VAL A 81 -7.83 -0.83 25.99
CA VAL A 81 -6.76 -0.86 24.99
C VAL A 81 -7.32 -0.82 23.56
N LYS A 82 -8.35 -1.63 23.25
CA LYS A 82 -9.02 -1.62 21.93
C LYS A 82 -9.64 -0.25 21.61
N ARG A 83 -10.23 0.44 22.58
CA ARG A 83 -10.78 1.78 22.39
C ARG A 83 -9.71 2.77 21.98
N PHE A 84 -8.57 2.81 22.68
CA PHE A 84 -7.43 3.65 22.28
C PHE A 84 -6.94 3.36 20.86
N TRP A 85 -6.81 2.07 20.50
CA TRP A 85 -6.42 1.69 19.13
C TRP A 85 -7.44 2.13 18.08
N LYS A 86 -8.73 2.06 18.40
CA LYS A 86 -9.81 2.49 17.51
C LYS A 86 -9.76 3.99 17.19
N HIS A 87 -9.30 4.82 18.12
CA HIS A 87 -9.10 6.25 17.87
C HIS A 87 -8.00 6.54 16.86
N GLY A 88 -7.05 5.62 16.66
CA GLY A 88 -5.98 5.75 15.67
C GLY A 88 -4.90 6.79 16.00
N LEU A 89 -5.01 7.49 17.13
CA LEU A 89 -4.14 8.58 17.55
C LEU A 89 -2.80 8.11 18.15
N PHE A 90 -2.76 6.86 18.59
CA PHE A 90 -1.66 6.31 19.39
C PHE A 90 -0.86 5.28 18.60
N SER A 91 0.44 5.26 18.79
CA SER A 91 1.38 4.28 18.23
C SER A 91 1.68 3.13 19.21
N ASP A 92 1.51 3.39 20.50
CA ASP A 92 1.62 2.38 21.55
C ASP A 92 0.62 2.69 22.68
N VAL A 93 0.06 1.62 23.27
CA VAL A 93 -0.90 1.70 24.38
C VAL A 93 -0.58 0.57 25.34
N LYS A 94 -0.25 0.90 26.60
CA LYS A 94 -0.04 -0.05 27.68
C LYS A 94 -0.84 0.35 28.88
N ILE A 95 -1.43 -0.61 29.58
CA ILE A 95 -2.10 -0.40 30.85
C ILE A 95 -1.39 -1.30 31.87
N LEU A 96 -0.76 -0.69 32.83
CA LEU A 96 0.06 -1.36 33.85
C LEU A 96 -0.61 -1.23 35.22
N ALA A 97 -0.55 -2.30 36.02
CA ALA A 97 -0.83 -2.22 37.45
C ALA A 97 0.45 -1.78 38.14
N THR A 98 0.46 -0.56 38.69
CA THR A 98 1.65 -0.01 39.39
C THR A 98 1.69 -0.40 40.84
N LYS A 99 0.50 -0.66 41.45
CA LYS A 99 0.38 -1.05 42.85
C LYS A 99 -0.84 -1.94 43.04
N ILE A 100 -0.75 -2.94 43.90
CA ILE A 100 -1.86 -3.78 44.36
C ILE A 100 -1.82 -3.84 45.88
N GLU A 101 -2.91 -3.44 46.53
CA GLU A 101 -3.06 -3.54 47.99
C GLU A 101 -4.42 -4.17 48.31
N GLY A 102 -4.43 -5.34 48.90
CA GLY A 102 -5.66 -6.06 49.25
C GLY A 102 -6.50 -6.42 48.03
N ASP A 103 -7.63 -5.72 47.86
CA ASP A 103 -8.55 -5.82 46.73
C ASP A 103 -8.54 -4.58 45.82
N GLN A 104 -7.58 -3.67 46.03
CA GLN A 104 -7.44 -2.44 45.26
C GLN A 104 -6.24 -2.51 44.31
N VAL A 105 -6.35 -1.86 43.13
CA VAL A 105 -5.33 -1.74 42.11
C VAL A 105 -5.19 -0.30 41.62
N TRP A 106 -3.97 0.17 41.45
CA TRP A 106 -3.62 1.44 40.82
C TRP A 106 -3.18 1.15 39.40
N LEU A 107 -3.83 1.80 38.42
CA LEU A 107 -3.54 1.62 37.02
C LEU A 107 -2.77 2.81 36.44
N GLU A 108 -1.80 2.51 35.59
CA GLU A 108 -1.11 3.52 34.79
C GLU A 108 -1.32 3.24 33.31
N ILE A 109 -1.90 4.18 32.60
CA ILE A 109 -2.13 4.14 31.16
C ILE A 109 -0.96 4.85 30.50
N GLN A 110 -0.09 4.09 29.87
CA GLN A 110 1.02 4.61 29.11
C GLN A 110 0.64 4.72 27.63
N LEU A 111 0.68 5.92 27.08
CA LEU A 111 0.29 6.22 25.71
C LEU A 111 1.46 6.84 24.96
N LYS A 112 1.68 6.39 23.74
CA LYS A 112 2.61 7.02 22.80
C LYS A 112 1.83 7.56 21.63
N GLN A 113 1.88 8.87 21.38
CA GLN A 113 1.20 9.49 20.24
C GLN A 113 1.87 9.08 18.93
N ARG A 114 1.08 8.93 17.86
CA ARG A 114 1.65 8.75 16.52
C ARG A 114 2.35 10.04 16.09
N PRO A 115 3.57 9.93 15.56
CA PRO A 115 4.31 11.10 15.13
C PRO A 115 3.59 11.77 13.94
N ARG A 116 3.80 13.08 13.82
CA ARG A 116 3.36 13.86 12.67
C ARG A 116 4.51 14.09 11.71
N ILE A 117 4.21 14.23 10.44
CA ILE A 117 5.19 14.53 9.40
C ILE A 117 5.63 15.99 9.55
N SER A 118 6.92 16.23 9.78
CA SER A 118 7.54 17.56 9.70
C SER A 118 7.97 17.87 8.28
N GLU A 119 8.56 16.89 7.59
CA GLU A 119 9.12 17.02 6.25
C GLU A 119 9.05 15.69 5.50
N VAL A 120 8.94 15.75 4.16
CA VAL A 120 9.01 14.58 3.27
C VAL A 120 10.11 14.78 2.25
N ASN A 121 11.09 13.88 2.24
CA ASN A 121 12.21 13.88 1.31
C ASN A 121 12.09 12.73 0.31
N TYR A 122 12.40 13.03 -0.95
CA TYR A 122 12.37 12.04 -2.04
C TYR A 122 13.76 11.87 -2.63
N HIS A 123 14.23 10.61 -2.71
CA HIS A 123 15.53 10.25 -3.26
C HIS A 123 15.38 9.31 -4.44
N GLY A 124 16.30 9.36 -5.42
CA GLY A 124 16.34 8.47 -6.58
C GLY A 124 15.40 8.84 -7.73
N ILE A 125 14.70 9.97 -7.67
CA ILE A 125 13.73 10.41 -8.68
C ILE A 125 14.02 11.81 -9.21
N LYS A 126 13.43 12.13 -10.38
CA LYS A 126 13.55 13.45 -11.00
C LYS A 126 12.54 14.43 -10.38
N LYS A 127 12.81 15.75 -10.50
CA LYS A 127 11.95 16.81 -9.96
C LYS A 127 10.48 16.68 -10.40
N GLY A 128 10.19 16.48 -11.69
CA GLY A 128 8.82 16.33 -12.17
C GLY A 128 8.13 15.06 -11.68
N GLU A 129 8.89 13.95 -11.45
CA GLU A 129 8.35 12.73 -10.84
C GLU A 129 7.99 12.96 -9.37
N ARG A 130 8.80 13.77 -8.66
CA ARG A 130 8.52 14.17 -7.29
C ARG A 130 7.23 14.98 -7.20
N GLU A 131 7.07 16.03 -8.03
CA GLU A 131 5.86 16.86 -8.06
C GLU A 131 4.59 16.05 -8.33
N ASP A 132 4.65 15.10 -9.28
CA ASP A 132 3.57 14.16 -9.56
C ASP A 132 3.21 13.26 -8.37
N LEU A 133 4.22 12.76 -7.65
CA LEU A 133 4.03 11.88 -6.47
C LEU A 133 3.52 12.67 -5.27
N GLU A 134 4.05 13.84 -4.98
CA GLU A 134 3.58 14.72 -3.89
C GLU A 134 2.08 14.99 -3.98
N ALA A 135 1.56 15.21 -5.20
CA ALA A 135 0.13 15.41 -5.41
C ALA A 135 -0.73 14.16 -5.13
N ARG A 136 -0.17 12.96 -5.27
CA ARG A 136 -0.90 11.67 -5.20
C ARG A 136 -0.80 10.97 -3.85
N LEU A 137 0.35 11.08 -3.17
CA LEU A 137 0.64 10.27 -1.99
C LEU A 137 -0.12 10.72 -0.73
N GLY A 138 -0.48 11.99 -0.64
CA GLY A 138 -1.14 12.55 0.54
C GLY A 138 -0.24 12.63 1.78
N LEU A 139 1.08 12.44 1.60
CA LEU A 139 2.08 12.66 2.65
C LEU A 139 2.34 14.15 2.76
N ARG A 140 1.80 14.79 3.79
CA ARG A 140 1.91 16.25 3.98
C ARG A 140 2.35 16.58 5.41
N LYS A 141 3.07 17.67 5.55
CA LYS A 141 3.41 18.22 6.87
C LYS A 141 2.18 18.30 7.79
N GLY A 142 2.35 17.88 9.03
CA GLY A 142 1.31 17.87 10.06
C GLY A 142 0.42 16.62 10.05
N TYR A 143 0.45 15.78 9.01
CA TYR A 143 -0.33 14.54 8.97
C TYR A 143 0.33 13.47 9.85
N GLN A 144 -0.49 12.67 10.52
CA GLN A 144 0.00 11.54 11.32
C GLN A 144 0.52 10.42 10.43
N VAL A 145 1.66 9.86 10.79
CA VAL A 145 2.21 8.68 10.12
C VAL A 145 1.53 7.43 10.66
N THR A 146 0.81 6.75 9.79
CA THR A 146 0.18 5.46 10.09
C THR A 146 0.74 4.36 9.19
N PRO A 147 0.80 3.09 9.64
CA PRO A 147 1.22 1.98 8.78
C PRO A 147 0.47 1.94 7.45
N ASN A 148 -0.85 2.11 7.49
CA ASN A 148 -1.70 2.14 6.28
C ASN A 148 -1.30 3.28 5.31
N LEU A 149 -0.93 4.47 5.82
CA LEU A 149 -0.47 5.58 4.99
C LEU A 149 0.85 5.23 4.27
N ILE A 150 1.77 4.56 4.97
CA ILE A 150 3.06 4.11 4.41
C ILE A 150 2.85 3.03 3.35
N ASP A 151 2.05 1.99 3.66
CA ASP A 151 1.75 0.89 2.73
C ASP A 151 1.06 1.40 1.46
N ARG A 152 0.10 2.31 1.64
CA ARG A 152 -0.58 2.98 0.52
C ARG A 152 0.39 3.82 -0.31
N ALA A 153 1.27 4.58 0.32
CA ALA A 153 2.28 5.37 -0.37
C ALA A 153 3.21 4.48 -1.18
N THR A 154 3.72 3.39 -0.60
CA THR A 154 4.55 2.39 -1.28
C THR A 154 3.84 1.84 -2.51
N THR A 155 2.59 1.39 -2.36
CA THR A 155 1.79 0.84 -3.46
C THR A 155 1.56 1.88 -4.58
N LEU A 156 1.28 3.13 -4.24
CA LEU A 156 1.07 4.19 -5.22
C LEU A 156 2.34 4.55 -5.97
N ILE A 157 3.50 4.57 -5.29
CA ILE A 157 4.81 4.79 -5.93
C ILE A 157 5.10 3.68 -6.92
N GLN A 158 4.93 2.41 -6.51
CA GLN A 158 5.15 1.25 -7.38
C GLN A 158 4.24 1.31 -8.62
N LYS A 159 2.95 1.57 -8.46
CA LYS A 159 2.00 1.74 -9.59
C LYS A 159 2.36 2.90 -10.51
N PHE A 160 2.82 4.03 -9.95
CA PHE A 160 3.23 5.20 -10.74
C PHE A 160 4.42 4.87 -11.65
N PHE A 161 5.39 4.14 -11.14
CA PHE A 161 6.56 3.74 -11.93
C PHE A 161 6.29 2.54 -12.83
N ASP A 162 5.39 1.62 -12.47
CA ASP A 162 4.91 0.56 -13.36
C ASP A 162 4.29 1.16 -14.63
N GLY A 163 3.43 2.18 -14.49
CA GLY A 163 2.90 2.94 -15.63
C GLY A 163 3.96 3.63 -16.49
N LYS A 164 5.17 3.86 -15.96
CA LYS A 164 6.33 4.36 -16.71
C LYS A 164 7.26 3.26 -17.25
N GLY A 165 6.91 1.99 -17.04
CA GLY A 165 7.64 0.80 -17.51
C GLY A 165 8.72 0.30 -16.56
N PHE A 166 8.68 0.69 -15.28
CA PHE A 166 9.58 0.18 -14.25
C PHE A 166 8.80 -0.80 -13.35
N LYS A 167 8.83 -2.08 -13.66
CA LYS A 167 8.07 -3.10 -12.93
C LYS A 167 8.68 -3.46 -11.58
N ASN A 168 10.00 -3.44 -11.48
CA ASN A 168 10.76 -3.85 -10.30
C ASN A 168 11.29 -2.61 -9.57
N VAL A 169 10.39 -1.83 -8.98
CA VAL A 169 10.75 -0.62 -8.21
C VAL A 169 10.88 -0.98 -6.74
N ASP A 170 12.05 -0.75 -6.17
CA ASP A 170 12.26 -0.86 -4.73
C ASP A 170 11.91 0.47 -4.08
N VAL A 171 11.05 0.43 -3.09
CA VAL A 171 10.61 1.61 -2.32
C VAL A 171 10.85 1.34 -0.85
N GLU A 172 11.67 2.16 -0.24
CA GLU A 172 11.93 2.15 1.19
C GLU A 172 11.50 3.48 1.79
N ILE A 173 10.63 3.45 2.78
CA ILE A 173 10.14 4.65 3.46
C ILE A 173 10.63 4.59 4.91
N LEU A 174 11.54 5.49 5.25
CA LEU A 174 12.15 5.60 6.56
C LEU A 174 11.55 6.78 7.33
N GLN A 175 11.36 6.60 8.63
CA GLN A 175 10.93 7.65 9.53
C GLN A 175 12.10 7.96 10.48
N LYS A 176 12.48 9.23 10.59
CA LYS A 176 13.51 9.73 11.50
C LYS A 176 12.90 10.77 12.40
N ASP A 177 13.15 10.69 13.70
CA ASP A 177 12.70 11.71 14.63
C ASP A 177 13.25 13.09 14.23
N ASP A 178 12.39 14.09 14.20
CA ASP A 178 12.80 15.47 13.94
C ASP A 178 13.28 16.09 15.28
N ILE A 179 14.59 16.27 15.39
CA ILE A 179 15.21 16.81 16.60
C ILE A 179 14.72 18.24 16.92
N ALA A 180 14.30 18.98 15.90
CA ALA A 180 13.82 20.36 16.05
C ALA A 180 12.36 20.43 16.54
N HIS A 181 11.57 19.37 16.34
CA HIS A 181 10.15 19.35 16.63
C HIS A 181 9.76 18.06 17.37
N GLU A 182 9.59 18.14 18.69
CA GLU A 182 9.20 16.99 19.52
C GLU A 182 7.88 16.37 19.03
N GLY A 183 7.87 15.06 18.82
CA GLY A 183 6.68 14.33 18.32
C GLY A 183 6.44 14.41 16.82
N GLU A 184 7.37 15.00 16.06
CA GLU A 184 7.35 15.01 14.60
C GLU A 184 8.45 14.11 14.03
N VAL A 185 8.27 13.67 12.79
CA VAL A 185 9.22 12.86 12.04
C VAL A 185 9.44 13.38 10.64
N ILE A 186 10.67 13.26 10.18
CA ILE A 186 11.05 13.41 8.78
C ILE A 186 10.81 12.08 8.08
N VAL A 187 10.10 12.09 6.97
CA VAL A 187 9.85 10.90 6.15
C VAL A 187 10.77 10.92 4.94
N ASP A 188 11.75 10.02 4.90
CA ASP A 188 12.65 9.84 3.76
C ASP A 188 12.14 8.71 2.87
N ILE A 189 11.86 9.00 1.61
CA ILE A 189 11.38 8.04 0.60
C ILE A 189 12.51 7.75 -0.38
N ASN A 190 13.13 6.59 -0.24
CA ASN A 190 14.18 6.11 -1.11
C ASN A 190 13.56 5.26 -2.23
N ILE A 191 13.72 5.67 -3.48
CA ILE A 191 13.14 5.00 -4.64
C ILE A 191 14.26 4.57 -5.59
N ASN A 192 14.46 3.27 -5.70
CA ASN A 192 15.31 2.67 -6.72
C ASN A 192 14.43 2.13 -7.85
N LYS A 193 14.45 2.81 -8.98
CA LYS A 193 13.59 2.45 -10.13
C LYS A 193 14.08 1.20 -10.87
N ASN A 194 15.33 0.79 -10.63
CA ASN A 194 15.95 -0.26 -11.43
C ASN A 194 15.88 0.05 -12.95
N GLU A 195 15.94 -0.97 -13.79
CA GLU A 195 15.83 -0.79 -15.23
C GLU A 195 14.38 -0.96 -15.71
N LYS A 196 14.07 -0.37 -16.88
CA LYS A 196 12.77 -0.56 -17.51
C LYS A 196 12.60 -2.00 -17.97
N THR A 197 11.46 -2.59 -17.66
CA THR A 197 11.11 -3.93 -18.10
C THR A 197 10.80 -3.94 -19.60
N LYS A 198 11.33 -4.92 -20.33
CA LYS A 198 11.14 -5.13 -21.75
C LYS A 198 10.51 -6.49 -22.00
N ILE A 199 9.84 -6.66 -23.15
CA ILE A 199 9.25 -7.94 -23.52
C ILE A 199 10.35 -8.79 -24.17
N HIS A 200 10.52 -10.02 -23.69
CA HIS A 200 11.39 -11.02 -24.29
C HIS A 200 10.63 -11.79 -25.37
N LYS A 201 9.52 -12.45 -25.00
CA LYS A 201 8.72 -13.25 -25.92
C LYS A 201 7.25 -13.27 -25.54
N ILE A 202 6.38 -13.41 -26.56
CA ILE A 202 4.93 -13.58 -26.38
C ILE A 202 4.55 -14.94 -26.96
N HIS A 203 3.88 -15.75 -26.13
CA HIS A 203 3.39 -17.07 -26.46
C HIS A 203 1.88 -17.05 -26.53
N PHE A 204 1.32 -17.63 -27.59
CA PHE A 204 -0.11 -17.82 -27.75
C PHE A 204 -0.45 -19.31 -27.76
N GLU A 205 -1.60 -19.65 -27.19
CA GLU A 205 -2.20 -20.97 -27.18
C GLU A 205 -3.69 -20.87 -27.54
N GLY A 206 -4.18 -21.84 -28.30
CA GLY A 206 -5.61 -21.91 -28.70
C GLY A 206 -5.96 -21.08 -29.93
N ASN A 207 -5.02 -20.35 -30.55
CA ASN A 207 -5.24 -19.45 -31.69
C ASN A 207 -5.15 -20.18 -33.04
N SER A 208 -6.15 -21.03 -33.34
CA SER A 208 -6.19 -21.81 -34.60
C SER A 208 -6.59 -20.97 -35.81
N ALA A 209 -7.48 -19.98 -35.65
CA ALA A 209 -8.00 -19.14 -36.70
C ALA A 209 -7.11 -17.96 -37.06
N LEU A 210 -6.30 -17.49 -36.12
CA LEU A 210 -5.36 -16.39 -36.34
C LEU A 210 -3.93 -16.86 -35.99
N THR A 211 -2.99 -16.43 -36.80
CA THR A 211 -1.57 -16.77 -36.54
C THR A 211 -1.01 -15.92 -35.38
N ASP A 212 0.00 -16.43 -34.68
CA ASP A 212 0.77 -15.65 -33.68
C ASP A 212 1.21 -14.29 -34.24
N ARG A 213 1.60 -14.26 -35.52
CA ARG A 213 1.99 -13.04 -36.21
C ARG A 213 0.88 -12.01 -36.28
N ASP A 214 -0.36 -12.45 -36.55
CA ASP A 214 -1.52 -11.56 -36.64
C ASP A 214 -1.88 -11.01 -35.25
N LEU A 215 -1.83 -11.85 -34.23
CA LEU A 215 -2.07 -11.46 -32.84
C LEU A 215 -0.98 -10.52 -32.32
N LYS A 216 0.30 -10.82 -32.58
CA LYS A 216 1.41 -9.92 -32.26
C LYS A 216 1.29 -8.57 -32.95
N LYS A 217 0.77 -8.51 -34.18
CA LYS A 217 0.49 -7.24 -34.87
C LYS A 217 -0.65 -6.44 -34.23
N ALA A 218 -1.63 -7.13 -33.63
CA ALA A 218 -2.72 -6.48 -32.91
C ALA A 218 -2.22 -5.81 -31.60
N MET A 219 -1.22 -6.39 -30.96
CA MET A 219 -0.56 -5.84 -29.78
C MET A 219 0.37 -4.67 -30.20
N LYS A 220 -0.19 -3.48 -30.31
CA LYS A 220 0.53 -2.29 -30.85
C LYS A 220 1.57 -1.73 -29.92
N LYS A 221 1.39 -1.88 -28.61
CA LYS A 221 2.20 -1.25 -27.56
C LYS A 221 3.10 -2.23 -26.82
N THR A 222 2.62 -3.44 -26.56
CA THR A 222 3.30 -4.51 -25.84
C THR A 222 3.68 -5.63 -26.80
N ASN A 223 4.46 -5.33 -27.83
CA ASN A 223 4.87 -6.32 -28.80
C ASN A 223 6.36 -6.67 -28.63
N GLU A 224 6.70 -7.96 -28.78
CA GLU A 224 8.09 -8.34 -29.01
C GLU A 224 8.54 -7.79 -30.39
N LYS A 225 9.79 -7.48 -30.50
CA LYS A 225 10.32 -7.02 -31.78
C LYS A 225 10.28 -8.18 -32.79
N LEU A 226 9.55 -8.00 -33.87
CA LEU A 226 9.73 -8.89 -35.04
C LEU A 226 11.13 -8.65 -35.61
N SER A 227 12.07 -9.54 -35.33
CA SER A 227 13.31 -9.62 -36.07
C SER A 227 12.97 -10.13 -37.48
N LEU A 228 12.87 -9.22 -38.43
CA LEU A 228 12.64 -9.59 -39.85
C LEU A 228 13.93 -9.90 -40.59
N PHE A 229 15.07 -9.67 -39.97
CA PHE A 229 16.39 -9.88 -40.59
C PHE A 229 17.39 -10.45 -39.58
N ASN A 230 18.02 -11.53 -39.97
CA ASN A 230 19.14 -12.18 -39.26
C ASN A 230 20.49 -11.41 -39.40
N ASP A 231 20.47 -10.11 -39.62
CA ASP A 231 21.66 -9.33 -39.86
C ASP A 231 22.18 -8.63 -38.58
N TRP A 232 23.49 -8.76 -38.37
CA TRP A 232 24.24 -8.18 -37.24
C TRP A 232 24.07 -6.66 -37.09
N LYS A 233 23.73 -5.92 -38.15
CA LYS A 233 23.42 -4.49 -38.15
C LYS A 233 22.11 -4.19 -37.43
N SER A 234 21.19 -5.16 -37.31
CA SER A 234 19.92 -5.00 -36.58
C SER A 234 20.12 -4.94 -35.06
N SER A 235 21.18 -5.59 -34.54
CA SER A 235 21.46 -5.61 -33.08
C SER A 235 21.72 -4.23 -32.48
N ILE A 236 22.32 -3.29 -33.22
CA ILE A 236 22.58 -1.93 -32.73
C ILE A 236 21.28 -1.09 -32.71
N LEU A 237 20.45 -1.25 -33.74
CA LEU A 237 19.09 -0.63 -33.77
C LEU A 237 18.14 -1.29 -32.76
N GLU A 238 18.39 -2.55 -32.39
CA GLU A 238 17.64 -3.30 -31.38
C GLU A 238 17.73 -2.70 -29.98
N ALA A 239 18.87 -2.14 -29.59
CA ALA A 239 19.04 -1.50 -28.30
C ALA A 239 18.11 -0.28 -28.10
N PHE A 240 17.74 0.39 -29.21
CA PHE A 240 16.94 1.62 -29.17
C PHE A 240 15.43 1.44 -29.39
N SER A 241 14.95 0.24 -29.79
CA SER A 241 13.57 0.05 -30.23
C SER A 241 12.78 -1.02 -29.49
N THR A 242 13.33 -1.66 -28.46
CA THR A 242 12.58 -2.61 -27.62
C THR A 242 11.47 -1.89 -26.86
N LYS A 243 10.21 -2.29 -27.12
CA LYS A 243 9.06 -1.70 -26.43
C LYS A 243 9.11 -2.06 -24.95
N LYS A 244 8.77 -1.08 -24.14
CA LYS A 244 8.69 -1.23 -22.69
C LYS A 244 7.41 -1.98 -22.36
N PHE A 245 7.45 -2.83 -21.35
CA PHE A 245 6.25 -3.40 -20.78
C PHE A 245 5.66 -2.40 -19.79
N THR A 246 4.38 -2.06 -19.94
CA THR A 246 3.57 -1.40 -18.92
C THR A 246 2.26 -2.15 -18.78
N THR A 247 1.76 -2.29 -17.57
CA THR A 247 0.52 -3.03 -17.30
C THR A 247 -0.67 -2.40 -18.03
N GLU A 248 -0.76 -1.07 -18.08
CA GLU A 248 -1.83 -0.37 -18.79
C GLU A 248 -1.84 -0.63 -20.31
N GLU A 249 -0.68 -0.52 -20.95
CA GLU A 249 -0.55 -0.79 -22.39
C GLU A 249 -0.84 -2.25 -22.72
N TYR A 250 -0.45 -3.17 -21.84
CA TYR A 250 -0.73 -4.60 -21.98
C TYR A 250 -2.24 -4.89 -21.88
N GLU A 251 -2.94 -4.32 -20.90
CA GLU A 251 -4.40 -4.45 -20.79
C GLU A 251 -5.13 -3.92 -22.02
N ASN A 252 -4.65 -2.84 -22.62
CA ASN A 252 -5.23 -2.31 -23.86
C ASN A 252 -4.92 -3.23 -25.06
N ASP A 253 -3.73 -3.77 -25.14
CA ASP A 253 -3.39 -4.67 -26.25
C ASP A 253 -4.12 -6.01 -26.17
N LYS A 254 -4.48 -6.51 -24.98
CA LYS A 254 -5.41 -7.66 -24.83
C LYS A 254 -6.76 -7.38 -25.48
N LYS A 255 -7.31 -6.16 -25.33
CA LYS A 255 -8.54 -5.77 -26.00
C LYS A 255 -8.39 -5.76 -27.53
N HIS A 256 -7.26 -5.26 -28.04
CA HIS A 256 -6.99 -5.28 -29.48
C HIS A 256 -6.89 -6.70 -30.06
N ILE A 257 -6.43 -7.69 -29.28
CA ILE A 257 -6.49 -9.11 -29.68
C ILE A 257 -7.93 -9.56 -29.87
N ILE A 258 -8.81 -9.30 -28.92
CA ILE A 258 -10.23 -9.67 -29.02
C ILE A 258 -10.93 -8.92 -30.17
N GLU A 259 -10.66 -7.63 -30.32
CA GLU A 259 -11.15 -6.85 -31.48
C GLU A 259 -10.72 -7.48 -32.81
N LYS A 260 -9.48 -8.01 -32.89
CA LYS A 260 -8.99 -8.67 -34.08
C LYS A 260 -9.74 -9.96 -34.40
N TYR A 261 -10.12 -10.74 -33.40
CA TYR A 261 -11.00 -11.89 -33.56
C TYR A 261 -12.40 -11.48 -34.02
N ASN A 262 -12.97 -10.43 -33.41
CA ASN A 262 -14.27 -9.89 -33.79
C ASN A 262 -14.30 -9.37 -35.21
N GLU A 263 -13.22 -8.76 -35.72
CA GLU A 263 -13.07 -8.37 -37.13
C GLU A 263 -13.12 -9.58 -38.10
N LYS A 264 -12.79 -10.77 -37.60
CA LYS A 264 -12.74 -12.02 -38.39
C LYS A 264 -13.96 -12.91 -38.20
N GLY A 265 -14.95 -12.45 -37.45
CA GLY A 265 -16.21 -13.15 -37.22
C GLY A 265 -16.27 -14.00 -35.97
N TYR A 266 -15.22 -14.03 -35.17
CA TYR A 266 -15.16 -14.76 -33.91
C TYR A 266 -15.64 -13.83 -32.77
N ARG A 267 -16.95 -13.67 -32.69
CA ARG A 267 -17.62 -12.76 -31.78
C ARG A 267 -17.39 -13.11 -30.30
N ASP A 268 -17.38 -14.40 -29.99
CA ASP A 268 -17.32 -14.92 -28.63
C ASP A 268 -15.89 -15.27 -28.20
N ALA A 269 -14.89 -14.79 -28.96
CA ALA A 269 -13.50 -14.99 -28.62
C ALA A 269 -13.15 -14.31 -27.29
N VAL A 270 -12.46 -15.04 -26.42
CA VAL A 270 -12.04 -14.57 -25.10
C VAL A 270 -10.61 -15.00 -24.79
N LEU A 271 -9.91 -14.21 -23.98
CA LEU A 271 -8.65 -14.61 -23.33
C LEU A 271 -9.02 -15.30 -22.02
N VAL A 272 -8.80 -16.61 -21.92
CA VAL A 272 -9.15 -17.42 -20.75
C VAL A 272 -8.03 -17.44 -19.71
N GLU A 273 -6.80 -17.31 -20.16
CA GLU A 273 -5.63 -17.23 -19.29
C GLU A 273 -4.66 -16.19 -19.84
N ASP A 274 -4.06 -15.41 -18.95
CA ASP A 274 -2.94 -14.55 -19.25
C ASP A 274 -1.95 -14.54 -18.09
N SER A 275 -0.66 -14.58 -18.40
CA SER A 275 0.37 -14.46 -17.38
C SER A 275 1.61 -13.75 -17.91
N VAL A 276 2.25 -13.01 -17.01
CA VAL A 276 3.50 -12.29 -17.27
C VAL A 276 4.55 -12.82 -16.32
N VAL A 277 5.54 -13.51 -16.84
CA VAL A 277 6.59 -14.19 -16.07
C VAL A 277 7.93 -13.50 -16.30
N ASN A 278 8.70 -13.28 -15.24
CA ASN A 278 10.04 -12.72 -15.38
C ASN A 278 10.95 -13.73 -16.09
N TYR A 279 11.45 -13.37 -17.27
CA TYR A 279 12.53 -14.10 -17.95
C TYR A 279 13.87 -13.83 -17.26
N ASN A 280 14.10 -12.57 -16.89
CA ASN A 280 15.22 -12.12 -16.07
C ASN A 280 14.83 -10.76 -15.41
N ASP A 281 15.78 -10.11 -14.71
CA ASP A 281 15.54 -8.86 -14.01
C ASP A 281 15.04 -7.69 -14.90
N LYS A 282 15.25 -7.80 -16.22
CA LYS A 282 15.00 -6.73 -17.20
C LYS A 282 13.94 -7.10 -18.24
N ARG A 283 13.55 -8.37 -18.35
CA ARG A 283 12.66 -8.88 -19.41
C ARG A 283 11.60 -9.81 -18.86
N VAL A 284 10.44 -9.80 -19.52
CA VAL A 284 9.30 -10.68 -19.22
C VAL A 284 8.89 -11.49 -20.44
N ASP A 285 8.41 -12.71 -20.19
CA ASP A 285 7.65 -13.51 -21.13
C ASP A 285 6.16 -13.35 -20.84
N ILE A 286 5.37 -13.29 -21.91
CA ILE A 286 3.92 -13.18 -21.85
C ILE A 286 3.31 -14.45 -22.41
N PHE A 287 2.39 -15.06 -21.69
CA PHE A 287 1.63 -16.23 -22.10
C PHE A 287 0.16 -15.87 -22.19
N LEU A 288 -0.47 -16.13 -23.32
CA LEU A 288 -1.86 -15.81 -23.60
C LEU A 288 -2.55 -17.03 -24.16
N LYS A 289 -3.66 -17.43 -23.53
CA LYS A 289 -4.51 -18.52 -24.00
C LYS A 289 -5.84 -17.97 -24.48
N VAL A 290 -6.22 -18.33 -25.71
CA VAL A 290 -7.42 -17.86 -26.37
C VAL A 290 -8.39 -19.02 -26.54
N GLU A 291 -9.66 -18.77 -26.23
CA GLU A 291 -10.81 -19.56 -26.73
C GLU A 291 -11.50 -18.75 -27.83
N GLU A 292 -11.43 -19.22 -29.07
CA GLU A 292 -11.86 -18.48 -30.24
C GLU A 292 -13.38 -18.47 -30.39
N GLY A 293 -14.09 -19.50 -29.92
CA GLY A 293 -15.48 -19.74 -30.16
C GLY A 293 -15.80 -20.04 -31.63
N ASP A 294 -17.08 -19.92 -31.98
CA ASP A 294 -17.57 -20.17 -33.36
C ASP A 294 -17.46 -18.93 -34.23
N LYS A 295 -17.30 -19.18 -35.54
CA LYS A 295 -17.32 -18.12 -36.55
C LYS A 295 -18.73 -17.76 -36.96
N TYR A 296 -19.10 -16.51 -36.79
CA TYR A 296 -20.44 -15.98 -37.11
C TYR A 296 -20.52 -15.35 -38.48
N TYR A 297 -21.68 -15.52 -39.12
CA TYR A 297 -22.04 -14.92 -40.40
C TYR A 297 -23.35 -14.12 -40.26
N LEU A 298 -23.48 -13.05 -41.03
CA LEU A 298 -24.67 -12.26 -41.06
C LEU A 298 -25.79 -13.05 -41.80
N LYS A 299 -26.92 -13.26 -41.12
CA LYS A 299 -28.08 -13.88 -41.74
C LYS A 299 -28.91 -12.85 -42.51
N ASP A 300 -29.33 -11.80 -41.79
CA ASP A 300 -30.16 -10.72 -42.32
C ASP A 300 -29.70 -9.38 -41.75
N ILE A 301 -29.92 -8.29 -42.50
CA ILE A 301 -29.66 -6.93 -42.08
C ILE A 301 -30.91 -6.12 -42.24
N ASN A 302 -31.54 -5.68 -41.16
CA ASN A 302 -32.75 -4.90 -41.17
C ASN A 302 -32.49 -3.51 -40.54
N PHE A 303 -32.89 -2.46 -41.29
CA PHE A 303 -32.86 -1.09 -40.78
C PHE A 303 -34.25 -0.70 -40.27
N VAL A 304 -34.33 -0.10 -39.13
CA VAL A 304 -35.58 0.35 -38.49
C VAL A 304 -35.53 1.86 -38.31
N GLY A 305 -36.61 2.55 -38.72
CA GLY A 305 -36.70 4.00 -38.56
C GLY A 305 -35.97 4.83 -39.63
N ASN A 306 -35.55 4.21 -40.73
CA ASN A 306 -34.83 4.85 -41.84
C ASN A 306 -35.76 5.59 -42.79
N THR A 307 -36.41 6.65 -42.32
CA THR A 307 -37.33 7.46 -43.12
C THR A 307 -36.65 8.37 -44.14
N LYS A 308 -35.39 8.73 -43.92
CA LYS A 308 -34.63 9.69 -44.75
C LYS A 308 -33.80 9.03 -45.85
N TYR A 309 -33.34 7.81 -45.63
CA TYR A 309 -32.43 7.09 -46.53
C TYR A 309 -33.01 5.72 -46.87
N PRO A 310 -33.06 5.34 -48.17
CA PRO A 310 -33.50 4.02 -48.59
C PRO A 310 -32.57 2.93 -48.01
N THR A 311 -33.13 1.72 -47.79
CA THR A 311 -32.38 0.57 -47.23
C THR A 311 -31.17 0.22 -48.09
N GLU A 312 -31.30 0.31 -49.44
CA GLU A 312 -30.22 0.01 -50.38
C GLU A 312 -29.02 0.95 -50.20
N GLN A 313 -29.30 2.22 -49.95
CA GLN A 313 -28.23 3.21 -49.69
C GLN A 313 -27.54 2.94 -48.36
N LEU A 314 -28.28 2.55 -47.32
CA LEU A 314 -27.72 2.19 -46.02
C LEU A 314 -26.88 0.91 -46.09
N LEU A 315 -27.35 -0.10 -46.83
CA LEU A 315 -26.57 -1.32 -47.09
C LEU A 315 -25.26 -1.02 -47.84
N TYR A 316 -25.31 -0.11 -48.82
CA TYR A 316 -24.11 0.31 -49.54
C TYR A 316 -23.11 1.01 -48.62
N ILE A 317 -23.57 1.91 -47.74
CA ILE A 317 -22.73 2.61 -46.75
C ILE A 317 -22.15 1.62 -45.75
N LEU A 318 -22.97 0.68 -45.24
CA LEU A 318 -22.50 -0.33 -44.29
C LEU A 318 -21.44 -1.27 -44.91
N GLY A 319 -21.48 -1.47 -46.23
CA GLY A 319 -20.54 -2.32 -46.96
C GLY A 319 -20.56 -3.78 -46.50
N MET A 320 -21.70 -4.27 -46.04
CA MET A 320 -21.93 -5.65 -45.58
C MET A 320 -23.25 -6.16 -46.16
N LYS A 321 -23.33 -7.46 -46.42
CA LYS A 321 -24.53 -8.12 -46.97
C LYS A 321 -24.80 -9.44 -46.23
N PRO A 322 -26.04 -9.95 -46.32
CA PRO A 322 -26.35 -11.29 -45.83
C PRO A 322 -25.37 -12.34 -46.39
N GLY A 323 -24.88 -13.23 -45.53
CA GLY A 323 -23.87 -14.22 -45.85
C GLY A 323 -22.42 -13.78 -45.61
N ASP A 324 -22.17 -12.48 -45.39
CA ASP A 324 -20.83 -12.01 -45.03
C ASP A 324 -20.45 -12.44 -43.61
N VAL A 325 -19.16 -12.52 -43.38
CA VAL A 325 -18.62 -12.77 -42.05
C VAL A 325 -18.95 -11.58 -41.12
N TYR A 326 -19.49 -11.87 -39.97
CA TYR A 326 -19.75 -10.86 -38.94
C TYR A 326 -18.49 -10.04 -38.68
N ASN A 327 -18.63 -8.72 -38.65
CA ASN A 327 -17.51 -7.81 -38.35
C ASN A 327 -17.99 -6.66 -37.47
N GLN A 328 -17.69 -6.77 -36.18
CA GLN A 328 -18.11 -5.79 -35.16
C GLN A 328 -17.60 -4.38 -35.45
N LYS A 329 -16.38 -4.26 -35.98
CA LYS A 329 -15.79 -2.96 -36.27
C LYS A 329 -16.57 -2.22 -37.35
N LYS A 330 -16.92 -2.91 -38.47
CA LYS A 330 -17.74 -2.33 -39.54
C LYS A 330 -19.15 -1.94 -39.09
N LEU A 331 -19.70 -2.66 -38.09
CA LEU A 331 -21.02 -2.32 -37.54
C LEU A 331 -20.96 -1.06 -36.64
N ASN A 332 -19.81 -0.74 -36.09
CA ASN A 332 -19.64 0.40 -35.20
C ASN A 332 -19.17 1.68 -35.92
N GLU A 333 -18.65 1.58 -37.14
CA GLU A 333 -18.26 2.70 -38.03
C GLU A 333 -19.48 3.29 -38.75
#